data_3a9d1258faebcfdc1314e5d932bf8938
#
_entry.id   3a9d1258faebcfdc1314e5d932bf8938
#
_cell.length_a   1.000
_cell.length_b   1.000
_cell.length_c   1.000
_cell.angle_alpha   90.00
_cell.angle_beta   90.00
_cell.angle_gamma   90.00
#
_symmetry.space_group_name_H-M   'P 1'
#
loop_
_entity.id
_entity.type
_entity.pdbx_description
1 polymer ?
#
loop_
_entity_poly.entity_id
_entity_poly.type
_entity_poly.pdbx_seq_one_letter_code
_entity_poly.pdbx_strand_id
1 'polypeptide(L)'
;MKVGFYAGSFDPFTNGHLQVVKKACELFDVVVIGIGTNSAKARRFDKLKMVTAIKEVMEKEDLDEKVMVITYEGMTTSIAKKYNANYLIRGIRNGIDYQYEENIASMNQEVDGLDTIYFRAGELGNVSSSMVMELLKNDRDVSKYLPEPIYNLVKTN
;
A
#
# COMPACT_ATOMS: atom_id res chain seq x y z
N MET A 1 10.71 -2.50 19.41
CA MET A 1 9.53 -2.07 18.60
C MET A 1 9.57 -2.75 17.24
N LYS A 2 8.48 -3.39 16.84
CA LYS A 2 8.40 -4.02 15.52
C LYS A 2 7.79 -3.05 14.52
N VAL A 3 8.53 -2.78 13.46
CA VAL A 3 8.12 -1.86 12.39
C VAL A 3 8.02 -2.62 11.07
N GLY A 4 6.89 -2.47 10.40
CA GLY A 4 6.68 -3.03 9.07
C GLY A 4 6.58 -1.91 8.03
N PHE A 5 7.16 -2.11 6.86
CA PHE A 5 7.13 -1.14 5.77
C PHE A 5 6.31 -1.70 4.60
N TYR A 6 5.19 -1.04 4.34
CA TYR A 6 4.28 -1.42 3.27
C TYR A 6 4.49 -0.50 2.07
N ALA A 7 5.20 -1.01 1.07
CA ALA A 7 5.53 -0.27 -0.14
C ALA A 7 4.50 -0.52 -1.24
N GLY A 8 4.20 0.49 -2.00
CA GLY A 8 3.35 0.38 -3.17
C GLY A 8 3.21 1.71 -3.88
N SER A 9 2.58 1.71 -5.04
CA SER A 9 2.24 2.95 -5.74
C SER A 9 0.97 3.59 -5.18
N PHE A 10 0.04 2.78 -4.66
CA PHE A 10 -1.23 3.24 -4.05
C PHE A 10 -1.92 4.30 -4.92
N ASP A 11 -2.24 3.94 -6.12
CA ASP A 11 -2.70 4.88 -7.14
C ASP A 11 -3.98 4.40 -7.85
N PRO A 12 -5.12 4.33 -7.14
CA PRO A 12 -5.35 4.79 -5.77
C PRO A 12 -5.16 3.71 -4.69
N PHE A 13 -5.19 4.14 -3.44
CA PHE A 13 -5.26 3.27 -2.27
C PHE A 13 -6.68 2.69 -2.17
N THR A 14 -6.80 1.37 -2.13
CA THR A 14 -8.09 0.66 -2.17
C THR A 14 -8.44 0.03 -0.83
N ASN A 15 -9.64 -0.53 -0.74
CA ASN A 15 -10.06 -1.32 0.43
C ASN A 15 -9.21 -2.59 0.58
N GLY A 16 -8.64 -3.12 -0.52
CA GLY A 16 -7.68 -4.21 -0.44
C GLY A 16 -6.41 -3.81 0.29
N HIS A 17 -5.88 -2.64 -0.03
CA HIS A 17 -4.72 -2.08 0.68
C HIS A 17 -5.04 -1.83 2.15
N LEU A 18 -6.20 -1.26 2.44
CA LEU A 18 -6.64 -1.01 3.81
C LEU A 18 -6.70 -2.29 4.64
N GLN A 19 -7.20 -3.37 4.04
CA GLN A 19 -7.28 -4.67 4.72
C GLN A 19 -5.88 -5.18 5.12
N VAL A 20 -4.90 -5.03 4.23
CA VAL A 20 -3.51 -5.39 4.53
C VAL A 20 -2.97 -4.55 5.69
N VAL A 21 -3.22 -3.24 5.67
CA VAL A 21 -2.78 -2.34 6.75
C VAL A 21 -3.40 -2.74 8.09
N LYS A 22 -4.70 -3.04 8.12
CA LYS A 22 -5.38 -3.46 9.35
C LYS A 22 -4.77 -4.74 9.92
N LYS A 23 -4.51 -5.73 9.07
CA LYS A 23 -3.86 -6.97 9.50
C LYS A 23 -2.43 -6.74 9.99
N ALA A 24 -1.69 -5.89 9.29
CA ALA A 24 -0.32 -5.55 9.69
C ALA A 24 -0.28 -4.85 11.04
N CYS A 25 -1.24 -3.98 11.33
CA CYS A 25 -1.31 -3.28 12.61
C CYS A 25 -1.57 -4.22 13.80
N GLU A 26 -2.06 -5.41 13.56
CA GLU A 26 -2.21 -6.44 14.61
C GLU A 26 -0.86 -7.06 14.99
N LEU A 27 0.11 -7.07 14.07
CA LEU A 27 1.43 -7.69 14.29
C LEU A 27 2.53 -6.68 14.58
N PHE A 28 2.46 -5.50 13.99
CA PHE A 28 3.51 -4.49 14.12
C PHE A 28 3.09 -3.38 15.06
N ASP A 29 4.05 -2.82 15.77
CA ASP A 29 3.84 -1.65 16.61
C ASP A 29 3.64 -0.40 15.76
N VAL A 30 4.38 -0.33 14.64
CA VAL A 30 4.29 0.76 13.67
C VAL A 30 4.27 0.17 12.26
N VAL A 31 3.39 0.69 11.43
CA VAL A 31 3.34 0.39 9.99
C VAL A 31 3.64 1.67 9.24
N VAL A 32 4.64 1.61 8.37
CA VAL A 32 4.96 2.74 7.47
C VAL A 32 4.41 2.41 6.09
N ILE A 33 3.46 3.21 5.63
CA ILE A 33 2.97 3.12 4.25
C ILE A 33 3.87 4.02 3.41
N GLY A 34 4.62 3.42 2.48
CA GLY A 34 5.52 4.15 1.60
C GLY A 34 4.97 4.20 0.17
N ILE A 35 4.61 5.40 -0.28
CA ILE A 35 4.20 5.61 -1.66
C ILE A 35 5.46 5.76 -2.50
N GLY A 36 5.81 4.70 -3.23
CA GLY A 36 6.95 4.71 -4.14
C GLY A 36 6.60 5.49 -5.40
N THR A 37 7.47 6.41 -5.77
CA THR A 37 7.31 7.19 -7.00
C THR A 37 8.49 6.91 -7.92
N ASN A 38 8.18 6.79 -9.21
CA ASN A 38 9.17 6.62 -10.25
C ASN A 38 8.97 7.75 -11.26
N SER A 39 9.97 8.58 -11.44
CA SER A 39 9.92 9.71 -12.37
C SER A 39 9.65 9.29 -13.82
N ALA A 40 9.93 8.03 -14.16
CA ALA A 40 9.67 7.47 -15.50
C ALA A 40 8.20 7.11 -15.73
N LYS A 41 7.36 7.07 -14.69
CA LYS A 41 5.93 6.73 -14.78
C LYS A 41 5.09 7.87 -14.24
N ALA A 42 4.12 8.31 -15.03
CA ALA A 42 3.13 9.28 -14.56
C ALA A 42 2.16 8.59 -13.60
N ARG A 43 1.89 9.24 -12.47
CA ARG A 43 0.84 8.81 -11.55
C ARG A 43 -0.53 9.28 -12.05
N ARG A 44 -1.56 8.50 -11.70
CA ARG A 44 -2.97 8.86 -11.97
C ARG A 44 -3.44 9.97 -11.03
N PHE A 45 -3.03 9.90 -9.76
CA PHE A 45 -3.40 10.86 -8.71
C PHE A 45 -2.17 11.43 -8.06
N ASP A 46 -2.22 12.73 -7.71
CA ASP A 46 -1.12 13.40 -7.05
C ASP A 46 -0.71 12.67 -5.75
N LYS A 47 0.58 12.43 -5.60
CA LYS A 47 1.12 11.66 -4.47
C LYS A 47 0.85 12.33 -3.12
N LEU A 48 0.94 13.67 -3.06
CA LEU A 48 0.73 14.40 -1.79
C LEU A 48 -0.75 14.42 -1.41
N LYS A 49 -1.64 14.52 -2.39
CA LYS A 49 -3.08 14.39 -2.14
C LYS A 49 -3.43 12.98 -1.68
N MET A 50 -2.76 11.97 -2.24
CA MET A 50 -2.95 10.59 -1.81
C MET A 50 -2.46 10.38 -0.38
N VAL A 51 -1.32 10.94 0.00
CA VAL A 51 -0.82 10.91 1.39
C VAL A 51 -1.87 11.48 2.34
N THR A 52 -2.39 12.66 2.02
CA THR A 52 -3.41 13.31 2.85
C THR A 52 -4.67 12.45 2.99
N ALA A 53 -5.14 11.89 1.86
CA ALA A 53 -6.34 11.04 1.86
C ALA A 53 -6.11 9.74 2.68
N ILE A 54 -4.95 9.11 2.56
CA ILE A 54 -4.63 7.91 3.34
C ILE A 54 -4.57 8.23 4.83
N LYS A 55 -3.98 9.37 5.21
CA LYS A 55 -3.97 9.80 6.62
C LYS A 55 -5.37 9.98 7.17
N GLU A 56 -6.29 10.55 6.38
CA GLU A 56 -7.70 10.65 6.78
C GLU A 56 -8.35 9.28 6.98
N VAL A 57 -8.02 8.32 6.11
CA VAL A 57 -8.49 6.94 6.28
C VAL A 57 -8.00 6.36 7.61
N MET A 58 -6.72 6.56 7.93
CA MET A 58 -6.15 6.05 9.17
C MET A 58 -6.81 6.67 10.40
N GLU A 59 -7.11 7.96 10.37
CA GLU A 59 -7.83 8.63 11.44
C GLU A 59 -9.24 8.02 11.63
N LYS A 60 -9.96 7.80 10.54
CA LYS A 60 -11.31 7.21 10.58
C LYS A 60 -11.30 5.77 11.10
N GLU A 61 -10.20 5.05 10.90
CA GLU A 61 -10.05 3.67 11.35
C GLU A 61 -9.36 3.55 12.72
N ASP A 62 -9.09 4.67 13.38
CA ASP A 62 -8.37 4.73 14.66
C ASP A 62 -6.97 4.08 14.59
N LEU A 63 -6.30 4.25 13.46
CA LEU A 63 -4.95 3.71 13.20
C LEU A 63 -3.88 4.79 13.06
N ASP A 64 -4.24 6.05 13.20
CA ASP A 64 -3.35 7.18 12.94
C ASP A 64 -2.12 7.21 13.87
N GLU A 65 -2.23 6.69 15.08
CA GLU A 65 -1.10 6.61 15.99
C GLU A 65 -0.11 5.48 15.65
N LYS A 66 -0.58 4.47 14.90
CA LYS A 66 0.25 3.32 14.51
C LYS A 66 0.81 3.42 13.09
N VAL A 67 0.22 4.24 12.24
CA VAL A 67 0.53 4.27 10.80
C VAL A 67 1.14 5.60 10.40
N MET A 68 2.32 5.54 9.80
CA MET A 68 2.95 6.67 9.14
C MET A 68 2.74 6.55 7.64
N VAL A 69 2.55 7.66 6.95
CA VAL A 69 2.41 7.69 5.49
C VAL A 69 3.47 8.61 4.90
N ILE A 70 4.29 8.06 4.01
CA ILE A 70 5.40 8.79 3.40
C ILE A 70 5.41 8.60 1.89
N THR A 71 6.13 9.46 1.20
CA THR A 71 6.52 9.26 -0.21
C THR A 71 8.01 9.00 -0.27
N TYR A 72 8.45 8.25 -1.26
CA TYR A 72 9.89 8.02 -1.44
C TYR A 72 10.22 7.73 -2.91
N GLU A 73 11.48 7.92 -3.23
CA GLU A 73 12.07 7.51 -4.51
C GLU A 73 13.28 6.62 -4.21
N GLY A 74 13.65 5.81 -5.18
CA GLY A 74 14.80 4.92 -5.06
C GLY A 74 14.45 3.56 -4.51
N MET A 75 15.45 2.88 -3.93
CA MET A 75 15.27 1.51 -3.45
C MET A 75 14.42 1.44 -2.19
N THR A 76 13.36 0.64 -2.28
CA THR A 76 12.43 0.41 -1.16
C THR A 76 13.16 -0.02 0.11
N THR A 77 14.10 -0.96 0.00
CA THR A 77 14.80 -1.48 1.17
C THR A 77 15.65 -0.42 1.87
N SER A 78 16.26 0.49 1.12
CA SER A 78 17.04 1.58 1.69
C SER A 78 16.17 2.52 2.52
N ILE A 79 14.98 2.84 2.01
CA ILE A 79 14.02 3.69 2.72
C ILE A 79 13.45 2.96 3.93
N ALA A 80 13.10 1.69 3.77
CA ALA A 80 12.58 0.88 4.88
C ALA A 80 13.58 0.85 6.04
N LYS A 81 14.86 0.71 5.77
CA LYS A 81 15.90 0.73 6.79
C LYS A 81 16.00 2.08 7.51
N LYS A 82 15.82 3.19 6.79
CA LYS A 82 15.81 4.53 7.40
C LYS A 82 14.70 4.67 8.44
N TYR A 83 13.59 3.98 8.24
CA TYR A 83 12.47 3.98 9.17
C TYR A 83 12.54 2.84 10.19
N ASN A 84 13.68 2.17 10.27
CA ASN A 84 13.94 1.06 11.19
C ASN A 84 12.98 -0.12 11.01
N ALA A 85 12.57 -0.37 9.76
CA ALA A 85 11.67 -1.48 9.46
C ALA A 85 12.37 -2.82 9.72
N ASN A 86 11.65 -3.72 10.35
CA ASN A 86 12.09 -5.09 10.58
C ASN A 86 11.72 -6.00 9.42
N TYR A 87 10.61 -5.68 8.75
CA TYR A 87 10.08 -6.46 7.64
C TYR A 87 9.44 -5.55 6.59
N LEU A 88 9.48 -6.00 5.34
CA LEU A 88 8.61 -5.47 4.30
C LEU A 88 7.25 -6.15 4.41
N ILE A 89 6.21 -5.44 4.03
CA ILE A 89 4.83 -5.94 4.02
C ILE A 89 4.34 -5.97 2.58
N ARG A 90 3.73 -7.07 2.17
CA ARG A 90 3.06 -7.17 0.87
C ARG A 90 1.74 -7.92 1.03
N GLY A 91 0.75 -7.52 0.23
CA GLY A 91 -0.51 -8.25 0.12
C GLY A 91 -0.41 -9.23 -1.05
N ILE A 92 -0.98 -10.41 -0.89
CA ILE A 92 -1.08 -11.39 -1.98
C ILE A 92 -2.53 -11.82 -2.18
N ARG A 93 -2.90 -12.05 -3.43
CA ARG A 93 -4.25 -12.44 -3.83
C ARG A 93 -4.31 -13.88 -4.33
N ASN A 94 -3.29 -14.33 -5.02
CA ASN A 94 -3.26 -15.65 -5.67
C ASN A 94 -1.82 -16.13 -5.87
N GLY A 95 -1.67 -17.32 -6.45
CA GLY A 95 -0.37 -17.94 -6.66
C GLY A 95 0.54 -17.19 -7.64
N ILE A 96 -0.03 -16.52 -8.63
CA ILE A 96 0.74 -15.73 -9.60
C ILE A 96 1.32 -14.49 -8.90
N ASP A 97 0.51 -13.81 -8.09
CA ASP A 97 0.98 -12.70 -7.26
C ASP A 97 2.11 -13.16 -6.34
N TYR A 98 1.92 -14.31 -5.68
CA TYR A 98 2.91 -14.83 -4.76
C TYR A 98 4.26 -15.09 -5.46
N GLN A 99 4.24 -15.72 -6.62
CA GLN A 99 5.48 -16.02 -7.34
C GLN A 99 6.24 -14.75 -7.74
N TYR A 100 5.52 -13.76 -8.24
CA TYR A 100 6.10 -12.48 -8.60
C TYR A 100 6.71 -11.77 -7.38
N GLU A 101 5.95 -11.70 -6.29
CA GLU A 101 6.38 -11.05 -5.05
C GLU A 101 7.55 -11.81 -4.41
N GLU A 102 7.54 -13.14 -4.47
CA GLU A 102 8.60 -13.96 -3.89
C GLU A 102 9.95 -13.74 -4.58
N ASN A 103 9.96 -13.55 -5.89
CA ASN A 103 11.19 -13.24 -6.61
C ASN A 103 11.80 -11.91 -6.13
N ILE A 104 10.97 -10.90 -5.91
CA ILE A 104 11.40 -9.60 -5.38
C ILE A 104 11.83 -9.73 -3.92
N ALA A 105 11.09 -10.46 -3.11
CA ALA A 105 11.38 -10.65 -1.69
C ALA A 105 12.71 -11.37 -1.48
N SER A 106 12.98 -12.40 -2.28
CA SER A 106 14.23 -13.15 -2.23
C SER A 106 15.42 -12.25 -2.53
N MET A 107 15.29 -11.40 -3.54
CA MET A 107 16.34 -10.45 -3.90
C MET A 107 16.54 -9.42 -2.78
N ASN A 108 15.48 -8.90 -2.20
CA ASN A 108 15.57 -7.91 -1.12
C ASN A 108 16.26 -8.49 0.12
N GLN A 109 15.95 -9.73 0.45
CA GLN A 109 16.58 -10.40 1.58
C GLN A 109 18.07 -10.66 1.31
N GLU A 110 18.41 -11.13 0.12
CA GLU A 110 19.79 -11.41 -0.26
C GLU A 110 20.66 -10.15 -0.26
N VAL A 111 20.14 -9.07 -0.85
CA VAL A 111 20.91 -7.83 -1.01
C VAL A 111 20.96 -7.01 0.28
N ASP A 112 19.84 -6.87 0.97
CA ASP A 112 19.73 -5.95 2.12
C ASP A 112 19.35 -6.63 3.43
N GLY A 113 19.14 -7.93 3.44
CA GLY A 113 18.81 -8.69 4.64
C GLY A 113 17.42 -8.40 5.20
N LEU A 114 16.54 -7.79 4.42
CA LEU A 114 15.20 -7.41 4.85
C LEU A 114 14.17 -8.39 4.30
N ASP A 115 13.54 -9.14 5.19
CA ASP A 115 12.55 -10.16 4.83
C ASP A 115 11.15 -9.56 4.63
N THR A 116 10.28 -10.34 4.00
CA THR A 116 8.93 -9.90 3.64
C THR A 116 7.89 -10.76 4.34
N ILE A 117 6.87 -10.12 4.88
CA ILE A 117 5.69 -10.77 5.41
C ILE A 117 4.53 -10.56 4.44
N TYR A 118 3.87 -11.64 4.08
CA TYR A 118 2.72 -11.63 3.18
C TYR A 118 1.41 -11.71 3.97
N PHE A 119 0.48 -10.83 3.62
CA PHE A 119 -0.88 -10.88 4.15
C PHE A 119 -1.85 -11.27 3.04
N ARG A 120 -2.79 -12.15 3.34
CA ARG A 120 -3.84 -12.50 2.40
C ARG A 120 -4.84 -11.34 2.34
N ALA A 121 -5.22 -10.97 1.13
CA ALA A 121 -6.19 -9.89 0.92
C ALA A 121 -7.63 -10.30 1.26
N GLY A 122 -7.89 -11.57 1.48
CA GLY A 122 -9.21 -12.07 1.90
C GLY A 122 -10.29 -11.83 0.83
N GLU A 123 -11.47 -11.46 1.27
CA GLU A 123 -12.60 -11.16 0.38
C GLU A 123 -12.35 -9.99 -0.54
N LEU A 124 -11.42 -9.12 -0.17
CA LEU A 124 -11.02 -7.94 -0.96
C LEU A 124 -9.86 -8.26 -1.90
N GLY A 125 -9.53 -9.54 -2.08
CA GLY A 125 -8.38 -9.98 -2.87
C GLY A 125 -8.41 -9.53 -4.33
N ASN A 126 -9.59 -9.35 -4.91
CA ASN A 126 -9.73 -8.91 -6.30
C ASN A 126 -9.74 -7.39 -6.45
N VAL A 127 -9.72 -6.65 -5.34
CA VAL A 127 -9.76 -5.18 -5.40
C VAL A 127 -8.35 -4.65 -5.62
N SER A 128 -8.07 -4.22 -6.84
CA SER A 128 -6.79 -3.63 -7.21
C SER A 128 -6.99 -2.21 -7.75
N SER A 129 -5.92 -1.41 -7.70
CA SER A 129 -5.94 -0.07 -8.29
C SER A 129 -6.30 -0.12 -9.77
N SER A 130 -5.75 -1.10 -10.50
CA SER A 130 -6.02 -1.26 -11.94
C SER A 130 -7.49 -1.59 -12.21
N MET A 131 -8.10 -2.46 -11.41
CA MET A 131 -9.52 -2.78 -11.52
C MET A 131 -10.38 -1.54 -11.29
N VAL A 132 -10.08 -0.77 -10.25
CA VAL A 132 -10.81 0.46 -9.93
C VAL A 132 -10.74 1.45 -11.10
N MET A 133 -9.55 1.62 -11.69
CA MET A 133 -9.39 2.53 -12.82
C MET A 133 -10.11 2.05 -14.06
N GLU A 134 -10.15 0.75 -14.30
CA GLU A 134 -10.90 0.18 -15.42
C GLU A 134 -12.40 0.43 -15.26
N LEU A 135 -12.92 0.26 -14.06
CA LEU A 135 -14.34 0.54 -13.77
C LEU A 135 -14.66 2.03 -13.93
N LEU A 136 -13.80 2.92 -13.44
CA LEU A 136 -13.98 4.37 -13.60
C LEU A 136 -13.99 4.78 -15.06
N LYS A 137 -13.11 4.19 -15.85
CA LYS A 137 -13.00 4.47 -17.29
C LYS A 137 -14.27 4.09 -18.04
N ASN A 138 -15.04 3.14 -17.51
CA ASN A 138 -16.30 2.67 -18.07
C ASN A 138 -17.52 3.22 -17.31
N ASP A 139 -17.35 4.34 -16.62
CA ASP A 139 -18.39 5.05 -15.88
C ASP A 139 -19.12 4.18 -14.84
N ARG A 140 -18.39 3.25 -14.23
CA ARG A 140 -18.90 2.40 -13.16
C ARG A 140 -18.66 3.01 -11.78
N ASP A 141 -19.56 2.74 -10.87
CA ASP A 141 -19.43 3.16 -9.48
C ASP A 141 -18.35 2.34 -8.78
N VAL A 142 -17.37 3.02 -8.16
CA VAL A 142 -16.26 2.39 -7.44
C VAL A 142 -16.31 2.66 -5.94
N SER A 143 -17.37 3.30 -5.45
CA SER A 143 -17.46 3.71 -4.05
C SER A 143 -17.29 2.55 -3.06
N LYS A 144 -17.76 1.36 -3.40
CA LYS A 144 -17.63 0.17 -2.53
C LYS A 144 -16.23 -0.42 -2.46
N TYR A 145 -15.34 0.00 -3.36
CA TYR A 145 -13.96 -0.53 -3.42
C TYR A 145 -12.94 0.38 -2.77
N LEU A 146 -13.34 1.60 -2.39
CA LEU A 146 -12.45 2.63 -1.90
C LEU A 146 -12.92 3.13 -0.54
N PRO A 147 -11.96 3.41 0.39
CA PRO A 147 -12.30 4.20 1.58
C PRO A 147 -12.85 5.57 1.16
N GLU A 148 -13.76 6.11 1.95
CA GLU A 148 -14.44 7.37 1.60
C GLU A 148 -13.50 8.52 1.24
N PRO A 149 -12.43 8.83 2.01
CA PRO A 149 -11.51 9.91 1.63
C PRO A 149 -10.82 9.67 0.29
N ILE A 150 -10.54 8.42 -0.04
CA ILE A 150 -9.92 8.05 -1.33
C ILE A 150 -10.95 8.21 -2.45
N TYR A 151 -12.18 7.75 -2.22
CA TYR A 151 -13.26 7.93 -3.19
C TYR A 151 -13.48 9.41 -3.53
N ASN A 152 -13.48 10.27 -2.50
CA ASN A 152 -13.64 11.71 -2.68
C ASN A 152 -12.50 12.30 -3.53
N LEU A 153 -11.27 11.85 -3.33
CA LEU A 153 -10.13 12.28 -4.14
C LEU A 153 -10.28 11.81 -5.59
N VAL A 154 -10.64 10.56 -5.79
CA VAL A 154 -10.73 9.94 -7.13
C VAL A 154 -11.82 10.58 -7.97
N LYS A 155 -12.97 10.87 -7.40
CA LYS A 155 -14.11 11.44 -8.15
C LYS A 155 -13.94 12.91 -8.51
N THR A 156 -13.02 13.63 -7.86
CA THR A 156 -12.76 15.06 -8.13
C THR A 156 -11.68 15.30 -9.17
N ASN A 157 -11.04 14.25 -9.65
CA ASN A 157 -9.98 14.35 -10.66
C ASN A 157 -10.46 13.99 -12.06
#